data_649a56e35c0674826ed855d7c62667dd
#
_entry.id   649a56e35c0674826ed855d7c62667dd
#
_cell.length_a   1.000
_cell.length_b   1.000
_cell.length_c   1.000
_cell.angle_alpha   90.00
_cell.angle_beta   90.00
_cell.angle_gamma   90.00
#
_symmetry.space_group_name_H-M   'P 1'
#
loop_
_entity.id
_entity.type
_entity.pdbx_description
1 polymer ?
#
loop_
_entity_poly.entity_id
_entity_poly.type
_entity_poly.pdbx_seq_one_letter_code
_entity_poly.pdbx_strand_id
1 'polypeptide(L)'
;MKTTAQGAALRQARQQLLSHGDCASGLIDARLSRSWQRSLAAGLRPTGRLGAPDNLEQAALAQLRSRHPALLAHSRPVMEYLFAQVRHSQSVVVLAAPCGTLVDSCGDPYFLDKAARVALTSGASWHEAQRGTNAIGTALAELAPTEIHGAEHF
;
A
#
# COMPACT_ATOMS: atom_id res chain seq x y z
N MET A 1 1.88 -19.75 -2.52
CA MET A 1 2.77 -19.78 -1.34
C MET A 1 4.20 -19.53 -1.81
N LYS A 2 4.80 -18.40 -1.46
CA LYS A 2 6.22 -18.13 -1.75
C LYS A 2 7.07 -19.07 -0.87
N THR A 3 8.07 -19.68 -1.46
CA THR A 3 8.88 -20.77 -0.85
C THR A 3 9.66 -20.29 0.39
N THR A 4 10.02 -21.22 1.27
CA THR A 4 10.86 -21.00 2.47
C THR A 4 12.18 -20.27 2.11
N ALA A 5 12.74 -20.56 0.93
CA ALA A 5 13.95 -19.91 0.40
C ALA A 5 13.74 -18.40 0.16
N GLN A 6 12.59 -18.00 -0.39
CA GLN A 6 12.28 -16.58 -0.64
C GLN A 6 12.11 -15.81 0.68
N GLY A 7 11.52 -16.44 1.71
CA GLY A 7 11.43 -15.84 3.04
C GLY A 7 12.80 -15.63 3.71
N ALA A 8 13.75 -16.54 3.47
CA ALA A 8 15.13 -16.38 3.96
C ALA A 8 15.85 -15.23 3.23
N ALA A 9 15.72 -15.15 1.91
CA ALA A 9 16.31 -14.06 1.12
C ALA A 9 15.77 -12.67 1.53
N LEU A 10 14.46 -12.54 1.77
CA LEU A 10 13.85 -11.30 2.26
C LEU A 10 14.39 -10.89 3.64
N ARG A 11 14.54 -11.83 4.57
CA ARG A 11 15.12 -11.53 5.88
C ARG A 11 16.58 -11.10 5.77
N GLN A 12 17.37 -11.78 4.96
CA GLN A 12 18.78 -11.44 4.71
C GLN A 12 18.92 -10.06 4.08
N ALA A 13 18.15 -9.77 3.03
CA ALA A 13 18.15 -8.48 2.36
C ALA A 13 17.77 -7.34 3.33
N ARG A 14 16.76 -7.55 4.17
CA ARG A 14 16.34 -6.58 5.19
C ARG A 14 17.43 -6.33 6.22
N GLN A 15 18.11 -7.37 6.69
CA GLN A 15 19.23 -7.24 7.63
C GLN A 15 20.37 -6.45 7.00
N GLN A 16 20.73 -6.73 5.75
CA GLN A 16 21.75 -5.97 5.02
C GLN A 16 21.38 -4.50 4.86
N LEU A 17 20.15 -4.21 4.46
CA LEU A 17 19.66 -2.84 4.35
C LEU A 17 19.77 -2.07 5.67
N LEU A 18 19.38 -2.70 6.78
CA LEU A 18 19.44 -2.07 8.11
C LEU A 18 20.87 -1.86 8.62
N SER A 19 21.80 -2.72 8.22
CA SER A 19 23.19 -2.67 8.68
C SER A 19 24.06 -1.76 7.81
N HIS A 20 23.81 -1.74 6.50
CA HIS A 20 24.70 -1.10 5.52
C HIS A 20 24.00 -0.01 4.68
N GLY A 21 22.68 0.16 4.84
CA GLY A 21 21.89 1.12 4.05
C GLY A 21 21.56 0.65 2.62
N ASP A 22 21.99 -0.55 2.24
CA ASP A 22 21.76 -1.11 0.91
C ASP A 22 21.52 -2.63 0.97
N CYS A 23 20.89 -3.17 -0.08
CA CYS A 23 20.70 -4.60 -0.29
C CYS A 23 21.64 -5.10 -1.37
N ALA A 24 22.26 -6.26 -1.18
CA ALA A 24 23.05 -6.90 -2.22
C ALA A 24 22.18 -7.15 -3.47
N SER A 25 22.70 -6.78 -4.64
CA SER A 25 22.02 -6.97 -5.92
C SER A 25 21.63 -8.45 -6.13
N GLY A 26 20.38 -8.69 -6.52
CA GLY A 26 19.88 -10.02 -6.86
C GLY A 26 19.26 -10.82 -5.71
N LEU A 27 19.31 -10.36 -4.45
CA LEU A 27 18.64 -11.03 -3.33
C LEU A 27 17.11 -10.87 -3.38
N ILE A 28 16.65 -9.71 -3.79
CA ILE A 28 15.24 -9.34 -3.93
C ILE A 28 15.02 -8.56 -5.22
N ASP A 29 13.75 -8.40 -5.60
CA ASP A 29 13.39 -7.56 -6.74
C ASP A 29 13.89 -6.13 -6.56
N ALA A 30 14.39 -5.51 -7.62
CA ALA A 30 14.97 -4.18 -7.59
C ALA A 30 13.98 -3.08 -7.17
N ARG A 31 12.68 -3.21 -7.52
CA ARG A 31 11.64 -2.27 -7.10
C ARG A 31 11.40 -2.38 -5.60
N LEU A 32 11.39 -3.61 -5.08
CA LEU A 32 11.24 -3.86 -3.65
C LEU A 32 12.43 -3.27 -2.88
N SER A 33 13.65 -3.46 -3.37
CA SER A 33 14.86 -2.85 -2.78
C SER A 33 14.75 -1.33 -2.71
N ARG A 34 14.39 -0.67 -3.82
CA ARG A 34 14.20 0.79 -3.85
C ARG A 34 13.10 1.26 -2.91
N SER A 35 11.99 0.53 -2.84
CA SER A 35 10.89 0.85 -1.93
C SER A 35 11.32 0.77 -0.47
N TRP A 36 12.08 -0.27 -0.09
CA TRP A 36 12.64 -0.40 1.25
C TRP A 36 13.62 0.72 1.59
N GLN A 37 14.47 1.12 0.62
CA GLN A 37 15.39 2.25 0.79
C GLN A 37 14.63 3.57 1.01
N ARG A 38 13.58 3.84 0.23
CA ARG A 38 12.72 5.02 0.43
C ARG A 38 12.03 5.02 1.79
N SER A 39 11.52 3.86 2.22
CA SER A 39 10.90 3.69 3.53
C SER A 39 11.89 3.96 4.66
N LEU A 40 13.11 3.42 4.56
CA LEU A 40 14.19 3.67 5.52
C LEU A 40 14.59 5.14 5.56
N ALA A 41 14.74 5.78 4.39
CA ALA A 41 15.06 7.21 4.28
C ALA A 41 13.98 8.11 4.87
N ALA A 42 12.70 7.67 4.83
CA ALA A 42 11.59 8.32 5.52
C ALA A 42 11.59 8.10 7.05
N GLY A 43 12.58 7.40 7.61
CA GLY A 43 12.71 7.13 9.04
C GLY A 43 11.88 5.96 9.56
N LEU A 44 11.25 5.20 8.68
CA LEU A 44 10.48 4.02 9.07
C LEU A 44 11.41 2.86 9.45
N ARG A 45 10.88 1.94 10.26
CA ARG A 45 11.56 0.73 10.70
C ARG A 45 10.70 -0.49 10.41
N PRO A 46 11.25 -1.61 9.92
CA PRO A 46 10.48 -2.81 9.53
C PRO A 46 9.72 -3.48 10.68
N THR A 47 10.16 -3.24 11.91
CA THR A 47 9.57 -3.77 13.15
C THR A 47 8.84 -2.70 13.96
N GLY A 48 8.78 -1.49 13.42
CA GLY A 48 8.08 -0.37 14.05
C GLY A 48 6.57 -0.61 14.06
N ARG A 49 5.89 -0.19 15.15
CA ARG A 49 4.44 -0.02 15.07
C ARG A 49 4.18 1.13 14.12
N LEU A 50 3.42 0.86 13.07
CA LEU A 50 2.83 1.94 12.29
C LEU A 50 2.02 2.81 13.26
N GLY A 51 2.28 4.10 13.27
CA GLY A 51 1.46 5.06 14.00
C GLY A 51 -0.01 4.94 13.62
N ALA A 52 -0.89 5.53 14.42
CA ALA A 52 -2.30 5.65 14.03
C ALA A 52 -2.35 6.25 12.60
N PRO A 53 -3.24 5.76 11.73
CA PRO A 53 -3.36 6.31 10.40
C PRO A 53 -3.67 7.80 10.49
N ASP A 54 -2.90 8.63 9.77
CA ASP A 54 -3.29 10.00 9.49
C ASP A 54 -4.50 9.95 8.55
N ASN A 55 -5.67 9.90 9.14
CA ASN A 55 -6.91 9.96 8.39
C ASN A 55 -7.28 11.42 8.19
N LEU A 56 -7.52 11.79 6.94
CA LEU A 56 -8.10 13.10 6.64
C LEU A 56 -9.46 13.24 7.33
N GLU A 57 -9.70 14.39 7.91
CA GLU A 57 -11.05 14.78 8.35
C GLU A 57 -12.01 14.81 7.15
N GLN A 58 -13.30 14.63 7.41
CA GLN A 58 -14.30 14.55 6.35
C GLN A 58 -14.30 15.75 5.40
N ALA A 59 -14.09 16.95 5.92
CA ALA A 59 -14.03 18.17 5.10
C ALA A 59 -12.82 18.16 4.14
N ALA A 60 -11.64 17.75 4.63
CA ALA A 60 -10.44 17.62 3.83
C ALA A 60 -10.55 16.51 2.78
N LEU A 61 -11.17 15.38 3.13
CA LEU A 61 -11.45 14.30 2.19
C LEU A 61 -12.43 14.75 1.09
N ALA A 62 -13.48 15.48 1.45
CA ALA A 62 -14.43 16.06 0.48
C ALA A 62 -13.72 17.03 -0.46
N GLN A 63 -12.84 17.88 0.06
CA GLN A 63 -12.02 18.79 -0.76
C GLN A 63 -11.06 18.03 -1.67
N LEU A 64 -10.42 16.95 -1.21
CA LEU A 64 -9.56 16.11 -2.05
C LEU A 64 -10.37 15.47 -3.19
N ARG A 65 -11.55 14.93 -2.89
CA ARG A 65 -12.46 14.35 -3.88
C ARG A 65 -12.91 15.38 -4.93
N SER A 66 -13.20 16.61 -4.52
CA SER A 66 -13.63 17.68 -5.42
C SER A 66 -12.53 18.12 -6.41
N ARG A 67 -11.27 17.85 -6.11
CA ARG A 67 -10.15 18.08 -7.03
C ARG A 67 -10.00 17.00 -8.11
N HIS A 68 -10.63 15.85 -7.91
CA HIS A 68 -10.51 14.70 -8.81
C HIS A 68 -11.85 14.12 -9.26
N PRO A 69 -12.80 14.95 -9.74
CA PRO A 69 -14.15 14.48 -10.07
C PRO A 69 -14.17 13.47 -11.23
N ALA A 70 -13.33 13.68 -12.24
CA ALA A 70 -13.22 12.77 -13.38
C ALA A 70 -12.66 11.40 -12.93
N LEU A 71 -11.64 11.38 -12.07
CA LEU A 71 -11.08 10.14 -11.52
C LEU A 71 -12.17 9.34 -10.82
N LEU A 72 -12.91 9.95 -9.91
CA LEU A 72 -13.99 9.29 -9.16
C LEU A 72 -15.11 8.79 -10.09
N ALA A 73 -15.57 9.62 -11.00
CA ALA A 73 -16.67 9.26 -11.90
C ALA A 73 -16.33 8.09 -12.83
N HIS A 74 -15.11 8.07 -13.36
CA HIS A 74 -14.68 7.01 -14.29
C HIS A 74 -14.18 5.74 -13.57
N SER A 75 -13.64 5.87 -12.35
CA SER A 75 -13.16 4.71 -11.61
C SER A 75 -14.27 3.91 -10.96
N ARG A 76 -15.36 4.54 -10.53
CA ARG A 76 -16.43 3.85 -9.78
C ARG A 76 -17.01 2.64 -10.51
N PRO A 77 -17.41 2.72 -11.80
CA PRO A 77 -17.91 1.56 -12.53
C PRO A 77 -16.87 0.44 -12.67
N VAL A 78 -15.58 0.81 -12.84
CA VAL A 78 -14.49 -0.15 -12.94
C VAL A 78 -14.26 -0.85 -11.61
N MET A 79 -14.28 -0.13 -10.49
CA MET A 79 -14.16 -0.71 -9.15
C MET A 79 -15.29 -1.70 -8.86
N GLU A 80 -16.53 -1.35 -9.21
CA GLU A 80 -17.70 -2.22 -9.05
C GLU A 80 -17.58 -3.47 -9.91
N TYR A 81 -17.14 -3.33 -11.16
CA TYR A 81 -16.86 -4.47 -12.04
C TYR A 81 -15.76 -5.38 -11.46
N LEU A 82 -14.62 -4.82 -11.04
CA LEU A 82 -13.53 -5.59 -10.43
C LEU A 82 -14.00 -6.31 -9.15
N PHE A 83 -14.74 -5.60 -8.30
CA PHE A 83 -15.26 -6.20 -7.08
C PHE A 83 -16.21 -7.36 -7.39
N ALA A 84 -17.05 -7.25 -8.41
CA ALA A 84 -17.94 -8.36 -8.83
C ALA A 84 -17.14 -9.62 -9.24
N GLN A 85 -15.95 -9.47 -9.84
CA GLN A 85 -15.08 -10.61 -10.20
C GLN A 85 -14.40 -11.25 -8.98
N VAL A 86 -14.12 -10.48 -7.94
CA VAL A 86 -13.43 -10.96 -6.73
C VAL A 86 -14.37 -11.14 -5.53
N ARG A 87 -15.69 -11.03 -5.75
CA ARG A 87 -16.68 -11.32 -4.72
C ARG A 87 -16.44 -12.71 -4.13
N HIS A 88 -16.52 -12.84 -2.83
CA HIS A 88 -16.21 -14.06 -2.06
C HIS A 88 -14.70 -14.37 -1.86
N SER A 89 -13.78 -13.58 -2.40
CA SER A 89 -12.33 -13.75 -2.16
C SER A 89 -11.83 -13.00 -0.93
N GLN A 90 -12.71 -12.40 -0.13
CA GLN A 90 -12.35 -11.55 1.02
C GLN A 90 -11.42 -10.40 0.60
N SER A 91 -11.77 -9.75 -0.48
CA SER A 91 -10.99 -8.65 -1.07
C SER A 91 -11.73 -7.32 -0.97
N VAL A 92 -10.98 -6.25 -1.03
CA VAL A 92 -11.48 -4.87 -1.19
C VAL A 92 -10.81 -4.24 -2.40
N VAL A 93 -11.56 -3.48 -3.16
CA VAL A 93 -11.05 -2.60 -4.23
C VAL A 93 -11.00 -1.20 -3.67
N VAL A 94 -9.86 -0.56 -3.72
CA VAL A 94 -9.66 0.80 -3.23
C VAL A 94 -9.17 1.71 -4.35
N LEU A 95 -9.53 2.99 -4.27
CA LEU A 95 -9.04 4.04 -5.14
C LEU A 95 -8.21 5.01 -4.33
N ALA A 96 -6.97 5.24 -4.75
CA ALA A 96 -6.09 6.24 -4.16
C ALA A 96 -5.94 7.45 -5.08
N ALA A 97 -5.91 8.63 -4.50
CA ALA A 97 -5.47 9.85 -5.18
C ALA A 97 -3.94 9.81 -5.42
N PRO A 98 -3.39 10.67 -6.30
CA PRO A 98 -1.95 10.73 -6.56
C PRO A 98 -1.06 10.97 -5.31
N CYS A 99 -1.62 11.54 -4.26
CA CYS A 99 -0.94 11.71 -2.97
C CYS A 99 -0.92 10.44 -2.09
N GLY A 100 -1.47 9.32 -2.56
CA GLY A 100 -1.53 8.08 -1.80
C GLY A 100 -2.69 7.98 -0.80
N THR A 101 -3.54 8.99 -0.70
CA THR A 101 -4.72 8.96 0.15
C THR A 101 -5.86 8.20 -0.51
N LEU A 102 -6.47 7.27 0.21
CA LEU A 102 -7.64 6.54 -0.27
C LEU A 102 -8.85 7.47 -0.37
N VAL A 103 -9.47 7.53 -1.54
CA VAL A 103 -10.62 8.40 -1.81
C VAL A 103 -11.92 7.63 -1.99
N ASP A 104 -11.86 6.35 -2.34
CA ASP A 104 -13.02 5.47 -2.46
C ASP A 104 -12.66 4.01 -2.18
N SER A 105 -13.67 3.20 -1.85
CA SER A 105 -13.51 1.76 -1.61
C SER A 105 -14.78 1.00 -1.97
N CYS A 106 -14.62 -0.23 -2.44
CA CYS A 106 -15.69 -1.15 -2.77
C CYS A 106 -15.35 -2.54 -2.24
N GLY A 107 -16.24 -3.15 -1.47
CA GLY A 107 -16.04 -4.46 -0.85
C GLY A 107 -17.27 -4.95 -0.10
N ASP A 108 -17.24 -6.20 0.37
CA ASP A 108 -18.29 -6.71 1.25
C ASP A 108 -18.28 -5.96 2.59
N PRO A 109 -19.44 -5.62 3.18
CA PRO A 109 -19.50 -4.87 4.45
C PRO A 109 -18.65 -5.51 5.55
N TYR A 110 -18.74 -6.82 5.72
CA TYR A 110 -17.94 -7.55 6.71
C TYR A 110 -16.43 -7.43 6.47
N PHE A 111 -15.99 -7.38 5.22
CA PHE A 111 -14.59 -7.22 4.89
C PHE A 111 -14.13 -5.77 4.99
N LEU A 112 -15.00 -4.80 4.67
CA LEU A 112 -14.72 -3.38 4.88
C LEU A 112 -14.45 -3.05 6.35
N ASP A 113 -15.16 -3.67 7.29
CA ASP A 113 -14.89 -3.53 8.72
C ASP A 113 -13.50 -4.06 9.10
N LYS A 114 -13.07 -5.18 8.51
CA LYS A 114 -11.71 -5.70 8.69
C LYS A 114 -10.66 -4.79 8.03
N ALA A 115 -10.92 -4.32 6.84
CA ALA A 115 -10.06 -3.40 6.10
C ALA A 115 -9.86 -2.07 6.87
N ALA A 116 -10.91 -1.55 7.50
CA ALA A 116 -10.84 -0.37 8.33
C ALA A 116 -9.88 -0.54 9.53
N ARG A 117 -9.78 -1.73 10.12
CA ARG A 117 -8.84 -2.02 11.23
C ARG A 117 -7.37 -1.91 10.81
N VAL A 118 -7.08 -2.07 9.54
CA VAL A 118 -5.73 -1.90 8.96
C VAL A 118 -5.63 -0.60 8.15
N ALA A 119 -6.55 0.33 8.37
CA ALA A 119 -6.60 1.64 7.72
C ALA A 119 -6.80 1.59 6.19
N LEU A 120 -7.39 0.52 5.65
CA LEU A 120 -7.87 0.47 4.26
C LEU A 120 -9.26 1.11 4.15
N THR A 121 -9.35 2.39 4.50
CA THR A 121 -10.58 3.18 4.51
C THR A 121 -10.35 4.53 3.87
N SER A 122 -11.40 5.13 3.33
CA SER A 122 -11.33 6.48 2.72
C SER A 122 -10.79 7.50 3.73
N GLY A 123 -9.88 8.35 3.29
CA GLY A 123 -9.17 9.33 4.10
C GLY A 123 -7.82 8.86 4.61
N ALA A 124 -7.56 7.56 4.67
CA ALA A 124 -6.27 7.04 5.13
C ALA A 124 -5.18 7.21 4.08
N SER A 125 -4.00 7.65 4.51
CA SER A 125 -2.83 7.72 3.64
C SER A 125 -2.09 6.39 3.58
N TRP A 126 -1.76 5.97 2.35
CA TRP A 126 -0.94 4.80 2.03
C TRP A 126 0.35 5.17 1.29
N HIS A 127 0.77 6.44 1.41
CA HIS A 127 2.05 6.87 0.86
C HIS A 127 3.22 6.14 1.53
N GLU A 128 4.25 5.75 0.77
CA GLU A 128 5.40 4.99 1.28
C GLU A 128 6.11 5.66 2.45
N ALA A 129 6.23 6.98 2.45
CA ALA A 129 6.87 7.73 3.54
C ALA A 129 6.13 7.61 4.89
N GLN A 130 4.86 7.18 4.89
CA GLN A 130 4.04 7.04 6.10
C GLN A 130 3.77 5.58 6.46
N ARG A 131 3.67 4.71 5.46
CA ARG A 131 3.24 3.32 5.63
C ARG A 131 4.29 2.29 5.24
N GLY A 132 5.45 2.75 4.78
CA GLY A 132 6.46 1.86 4.24
C GLY A 132 6.05 1.23 2.92
N THR A 133 6.78 0.22 2.54
CA THR A 133 6.52 -0.53 1.32
C THR A 133 5.15 -1.18 1.34
N ASN A 134 4.29 -0.78 0.41
CA ASN A 134 2.95 -1.29 0.20
C ASN A 134 2.56 -1.16 -1.27
N ALA A 135 1.61 -1.95 -1.76
CA ALA A 135 1.24 -1.97 -3.18
C ALA A 135 0.77 -0.60 -3.71
N ILE A 136 0.08 0.20 -2.89
CA ILE A 136 -0.46 1.51 -3.30
C ILE A 136 0.67 2.53 -3.44
N GLY A 137 1.42 2.76 -2.36
CA GLY A 137 2.49 3.76 -2.33
C GLY A 137 3.64 3.40 -3.26
N THR A 138 3.99 2.10 -3.35
CA THR A 138 5.05 1.64 -4.26
C THR A 138 4.64 1.76 -5.72
N ALA A 139 3.39 1.44 -6.08
CA ALA A 139 2.89 1.64 -7.45
C ALA A 139 2.92 3.12 -7.86
N LEU A 140 2.59 4.04 -6.96
CA LEU A 140 2.67 5.48 -7.19
C LEU A 140 4.12 5.95 -7.37
N ALA A 141 5.05 5.47 -6.54
CA ALA A 141 6.46 5.84 -6.62
C ALA A 141 7.17 5.28 -7.86
N GLU A 142 6.83 4.07 -8.28
CA GLU A 142 7.43 3.38 -9.44
C GLU A 142 6.69 3.67 -10.75
N LEU A 143 5.51 4.30 -10.70
CA LEU A 143 4.60 4.52 -11.86
C LEU A 143 4.34 3.22 -12.63
N ALA A 144 4.18 2.11 -11.93
CA ALA A 144 4.02 0.77 -12.50
C ALA A 144 3.14 -0.11 -11.62
N PRO A 145 2.45 -1.10 -12.20
CA PRO A 145 1.74 -2.12 -11.44
C PRO A 145 2.69 -2.82 -10.45
N THR A 146 2.26 -2.97 -9.21
CA THR A 146 3.09 -3.51 -8.13
C THR A 146 2.27 -4.45 -7.26
N GLU A 147 2.87 -5.59 -6.94
CA GLU A 147 2.35 -6.55 -5.97
C GLU A 147 3.29 -6.59 -4.76
N ILE A 148 2.73 -6.54 -3.55
CA ILE A 148 3.49 -6.64 -2.29
C ILE A 148 2.82 -7.69 -1.42
N HIS A 149 3.60 -8.67 -0.96
CA HIS A 149 3.08 -9.81 -0.22
C HIS A 149 3.81 -10.03 1.11
N GLY A 150 3.06 -10.20 2.19
CA GLY A 150 3.57 -10.67 3.48
C GLY A 150 4.85 -9.97 3.93
N ALA A 151 5.96 -10.68 3.96
CA ALA A 151 7.26 -10.16 4.42
C ALA A 151 7.93 -9.14 3.46
N GLU A 152 7.35 -8.82 2.32
CA GLU A 152 7.83 -7.74 1.43
C GLU A 152 7.44 -6.34 1.94
N HIS A 153 6.40 -6.24 2.76
CA HIS A 153 6.08 -4.99 3.46
C HIS A 153 7.25 -4.56 4.36
N PHE A 154 7.51 -3.23 4.36
CA PHE A 154 8.58 -2.66 5.20
C PHE A 154 8.02 -2.21 6.53
#